data_d3df8ab6efa93c00c58073a8e7523732
#
_entry.id   d3df8ab6efa93c00c58073a8e7523732
#
_cell.length_a   1.000
_cell.length_b   1.000
_cell.length_c   1.000
_cell.angle_alpha   90.00
_cell.angle_beta   90.00
_cell.angle_gamma   90.00
#
_symmetry.space_group_name_H-M   'P 1'
#
loop_
_entity.id
_entity.type
_entity.pdbx_description
1 polymer ?
#
loop_
_entity_poly.entity_id
_entity_poly.type
_entity_poly.pdbx_seq_one_letter_code
_entity_poly.pdbx_strand_id
1 'polypeptide(L)'
;MSGENVQRSPLASGAIPEVRGTEHWTSKRAGADSVRLFLWRKRLRDPAAGAPETSARRGTVLFVHGSSMASTPVFDLQVPGRPQSSTMDWFSRLGYDTWCVDCEGYGRSDKSRPVNADISCGADDLEAASAYVMQHNGGQKLLLYGSSSGALRAGLFAQRHPERVQRLALDALVWTGKGSPTLENRRKKLAEYRASNRRPIDRKFVHSIFTRDHPDTADLTTVEAFADAVLALDTSVPTGTYIDMSANLPVLDPGKIAVPTLVMRGQYDGIASFEDLADFFAKLPNPDKQFIVMPGIAHSSTKSKNWALVFHLLDAFFSQPAPVYAG
;
A
#
# COMPACT_ATOMS: atom_id res chain seq x y z
N MET A 1 0.60 -27.06 -32.93
CA MET A 1 -0.74 -26.62 -32.45
C MET A 1 -0.51 -25.39 -31.61
N SER A 2 -0.75 -24.22 -32.22
CA SER A 2 -0.57 -22.92 -31.59
C SER A 2 -1.81 -22.62 -30.75
N GLY A 3 -1.66 -22.65 -29.43
CA GLY A 3 -2.69 -22.25 -28.49
C GLY A 3 -2.75 -20.73 -28.40
N GLU A 4 -3.75 -20.14 -29.02
CA GLU A 4 -4.10 -18.73 -28.80
C GLU A 4 -4.54 -18.52 -27.35
N ASN A 5 -3.73 -17.80 -26.62
CA ASN A 5 -4.00 -17.37 -25.25
C ASN A 5 -4.97 -16.19 -25.29
N VAL A 6 -6.28 -16.47 -25.26
CA VAL A 6 -7.31 -15.44 -25.19
C VAL A 6 -7.31 -14.83 -23.79
N GLN A 7 -6.56 -13.76 -23.61
CA GLN A 7 -6.74 -12.83 -22.50
C GLN A 7 -8.09 -12.10 -22.67
N ARG A 8 -9.16 -12.65 -22.11
CA ARG A 8 -10.43 -11.93 -21.99
C ARG A 8 -10.28 -10.81 -20.96
N SER A 9 -9.98 -9.60 -21.46
CA SER A 9 -10.17 -8.37 -20.71
C SER A 9 -11.67 -8.20 -20.41
N PRO A 10 -12.11 -7.85 -19.18
CA PRO A 10 -13.53 -7.69 -18.87
C PRO A 10 -14.15 -6.38 -19.43
N LEU A 11 -13.44 -5.65 -20.28
CA LEU A 11 -13.95 -4.42 -20.90
C LEU A 11 -14.32 -4.71 -22.34
N ALA A 12 -15.63 -4.96 -22.56
CA ALA A 12 -16.25 -4.89 -23.90
C ALA A 12 -15.96 -3.52 -24.54
N SER A 13 -15.97 -3.44 -25.88
CA SER A 13 -15.66 -2.30 -26.76
C SER A 13 -16.52 -1.04 -26.52
N GLY A 14 -16.45 -0.46 -25.34
CA GLY A 14 -16.98 0.85 -24.96
C GLY A 14 -15.82 1.77 -24.57
N ALA A 15 -16.02 3.09 -24.68
CA ALA A 15 -15.04 4.09 -24.21
C ALA A 15 -14.63 3.75 -22.76
N ILE A 16 -13.31 3.73 -22.48
CA ILE A 16 -12.79 3.48 -21.12
C ILE A 16 -13.39 4.56 -20.19
N PRO A 17 -14.11 4.17 -19.11
CA PRO A 17 -14.72 5.15 -18.22
C PRO A 17 -13.67 6.11 -17.66
N GLU A 18 -13.97 7.41 -17.75
CA GLU A 18 -13.06 8.46 -17.29
C GLU A 18 -12.95 8.41 -15.76
N VAL A 19 -11.72 8.41 -15.24
CA VAL A 19 -11.43 8.47 -13.82
C VAL A 19 -11.00 9.90 -13.48
N ARG A 20 -11.62 10.49 -12.44
CA ARG A 20 -11.26 11.83 -11.95
C ARG A 20 -10.43 11.72 -10.68
N GLY A 21 -9.31 12.47 -10.64
CA GLY A 21 -8.49 12.67 -9.45
C GLY A 21 -8.82 13.98 -8.74
N THR A 22 -8.77 14.00 -7.40
CA THR A 22 -8.94 15.20 -6.56
C THR A 22 -7.97 15.20 -5.39
N GLU A 23 -7.41 16.37 -5.07
CA GLU A 23 -6.55 16.59 -3.92
C GLU A 23 -7.38 16.88 -2.68
N HIS A 24 -6.98 16.30 -1.57
CA HIS A 24 -7.59 16.51 -0.26
C HIS A 24 -6.52 16.70 0.81
N TRP A 25 -6.92 17.28 1.93
CA TRP A 25 -6.04 17.53 3.04
C TRP A 25 -6.76 17.27 4.35
N THR A 26 -6.06 16.64 5.27
CA THR A 26 -6.46 16.51 6.67
C THR A 26 -5.29 16.89 7.57
N SER A 27 -5.45 16.82 8.87
CA SER A 27 -4.35 17.01 9.81
C SER A 27 -4.51 16.11 11.02
N LYS A 28 -3.37 15.69 11.58
CA LYS A 28 -3.31 15.04 12.89
C LYS A 28 -2.71 15.97 13.93
N ARG A 29 -3.07 15.78 15.18
CA ARG A 29 -2.36 16.39 16.32
C ARG A 29 -1.20 15.50 16.72
N ALA A 30 -0.05 16.11 16.98
CA ALA A 30 1.15 15.43 17.43
C ALA A 30 1.80 16.25 18.58
N GLY A 31 1.29 16.03 19.79
CA GLY A 31 1.56 16.91 20.93
C GLY A 31 0.95 18.30 20.72
N ALA A 32 1.78 19.34 20.76
CA ALA A 32 1.38 20.72 20.48
C ALA A 32 1.28 21.04 18.96
N ASP A 33 1.87 20.21 18.11
CA ASP A 33 1.96 20.43 16.67
C ASP A 33 0.68 19.96 15.96
N SER A 34 0.37 20.60 14.82
CA SER A 34 -0.59 20.13 13.83
C SER A 34 0.18 19.74 12.56
N VAL A 35 0.03 18.51 12.12
CA VAL A 35 0.71 17.95 10.94
C VAL A 35 -0.30 17.81 9.82
N ARG A 36 -0.11 18.52 8.71
CA ARG A 36 -0.97 18.41 7.53
C ARG A 36 -0.60 17.17 6.73
N LEU A 37 -1.61 16.40 6.35
CA LEU A 37 -1.50 15.19 5.56
C LEU A 37 -2.21 15.37 4.22
N PHE A 38 -1.50 15.04 3.14
CA PHE A 38 -2.03 15.03 1.79
C PHE A 38 -2.72 13.71 1.50
N LEU A 39 -3.93 13.78 0.90
CA LEU A 39 -4.64 12.64 0.36
C LEU A 39 -4.96 12.87 -1.11
N TRP A 40 -4.84 11.82 -1.90
CA TRP A 40 -5.24 11.78 -3.28
C TRP A 40 -6.42 10.82 -3.44
N ARG A 41 -7.51 11.28 -4.09
CA ARG A 41 -8.72 10.49 -4.34
C ARG A 41 -8.90 10.27 -5.82
N LYS A 42 -9.28 9.06 -6.22
CA LYS A 42 -9.72 8.77 -7.58
C LYS A 42 -11.02 7.99 -7.60
N ARG A 43 -11.91 8.32 -8.54
CA ARG A 43 -13.19 7.66 -8.75
C ARG A 43 -13.66 7.83 -10.19
N LEU A 44 -14.61 7.01 -10.60
CA LEU A 44 -15.29 7.20 -11.87
C LEU A 44 -15.95 8.59 -11.94
N ARG A 45 -15.80 9.25 -13.07
CA ARG A 45 -16.58 10.43 -13.39
C ARG A 45 -18.03 10.03 -13.57
N ASP A 46 -18.93 10.69 -12.84
CA ASP A 46 -20.37 10.53 -13.09
C ASP A 46 -20.71 11.15 -14.45
N PRO A 47 -21.29 10.40 -15.40
CA PRO A 47 -21.65 10.94 -16.72
C PRO A 47 -22.77 12.00 -16.65
N ALA A 48 -23.58 12.03 -15.59
CA ALA A 48 -24.61 13.03 -15.37
C ALA A 48 -24.04 14.19 -14.54
N ALA A 49 -23.66 15.29 -15.19
CA ALA A 49 -23.29 16.52 -14.51
C ALA A 49 -24.46 17.00 -13.61
N GLY A 50 -24.31 16.91 -12.29
CA GLY A 50 -25.33 17.29 -11.30
C GLY A 50 -26.03 16.14 -10.60
N ALA A 51 -25.77 14.87 -10.96
CA ALA A 51 -26.20 13.76 -10.13
C ALA A 51 -25.47 13.80 -8.76
N PRO A 52 -26.17 13.49 -7.63
CA PRO A 52 -25.51 13.35 -6.34
C PRO A 52 -24.36 12.35 -6.48
N GLU A 53 -23.25 12.62 -5.81
CA GLU A 53 -22.09 11.72 -5.80
C GLU A 53 -22.56 10.30 -5.45
N THR A 54 -22.61 9.43 -6.46
CA THR A 54 -23.05 8.05 -6.24
C THR A 54 -22.08 7.42 -5.25
N SER A 55 -22.58 6.87 -4.16
CA SER A 55 -21.80 6.06 -3.23
C SER A 55 -21.03 5.00 -4.00
N ALA A 56 -19.76 4.78 -3.65
CA ALA A 56 -18.94 3.75 -4.28
C ALA A 56 -19.68 2.41 -4.23
N ARG A 57 -19.99 1.82 -5.39
CA ARG A 57 -20.78 0.60 -5.49
C ARG A 57 -20.09 -0.62 -4.88
N ARG A 58 -18.75 -0.59 -4.77
CA ARG A 58 -17.90 -1.70 -4.31
C ARG A 58 -17.12 -1.38 -3.03
N GLY A 59 -17.29 -0.18 -2.46
CA GLY A 59 -16.63 0.23 -1.24
C GLY A 59 -15.50 1.25 -1.46
N THR A 60 -14.87 1.67 -0.38
CA THR A 60 -13.80 2.67 -0.36
C THR A 60 -12.48 2.03 0.00
N VAL A 61 -11.48 2.14 -0.85
CA VAL A 61 -10.11 1.61 -0.63
C VAL A 61 -9.19 2.73 -0.18
N LEU A 62 -8.49 2.53 0.94
CA LEU A 62 -7.39 3.39 1.37
C LEU A 62 -6.05 2.64 1.18
N PHE A 63 -5.19 3.17 0.33
CA PHE A 63 -3.87 2.64 0.02
C PHE A 63 -2.79 3.31 0.87
N VAL A 64 -1.88 2.49 1.45
CA VAL A 64 -0.83 2.91 2.38
C VAL A 64 0.55 2.55 1.83
N HIS A 65 1.38 3.57 1.57
CA HIS A 65 2.69 3.41 0.96
C HIS A 65 3.78 2.90 1.91
N GLY A 66 4.85 2.37 1.32
CA GLY A 66 6.05 1.88 2.02
C GLY A 66 7.04 2.97 2.44
N SER A 67 8.28 2.55 2.78
CA SER A 67 9.27 3.37 3.48
C SER A 67 10.03 4.40 2.65
N SER A 68 9.95 4.41 1.35
CA SER A 68 10.95 5.15 0.55
C SER A 68 10.32 6.02 -0.53
N MET A 69 9.02 6.08 -0.56
CA MET A 69 8.27 6.79 -1.59
C MET A 69 6.93 7.27 -1.05
N ALA A 70 6.42 8.38 -1.60
CA ALA A 70 5.09 8.89 -1.36
C ALA A 70 4.01 8.01 -2.00
N SER A 71 2.74 8.27 -1.70
CA SER A 71 1.62 7.43 -2.11
C SER A 71 1.32 7.48 -3.61
N THR A 72 1.36 8.67 -4.22
CA THR A 72 0.98 8.81 -5.64
C THR A 72 1.92 8.08 -6.59
N PRO A 73 3.26 8.09 -6.45
CA PRO A 73 4.14 7.23 -7.24
C PRO A 73 3.83 5.74 -7.10
N VAL A 74 3.43 5.31 -5.89
CA VAL A 74 3.14 3.89 -5.62
C VAL A 74 1.79 3.48 -6.20
N PHE A 75 0.75 4.28 -6.07
CA PHE A 75 -0.63 3.83 -6.35
C PHE A 75 -1.27 4.50 -7.56
N ASP A 76 -0.75 5.64 -8.01
CA ASP A 76 -1.24 6.35 -9.18
C ASP A 76 -0.15 6.62 -10.23
N LEU A 77 0.78 5.68 -10.39
CA LEU A 77 1.85 5.79 -11.39
C LEU A 77 1.26 5.78 -12.79
N GLN A 78 1.61 6.79 -13.59
CA GLN A 78 1.29 6.85 -15.01
C GLN A 78 2.53 6.46 -15.83
N VAL A 79 2.47 5.33 -16.54
CA VAL A 79 3.57 4.85 -17.38
C VAL A 79 3.21 5.07 -18.85
N PRO A 80 4.05 5.77 -19.64
CA PRO A 80 3.81 5.97 -21.06
C PRO A 80 3.55 4.66 -21.80
N GLY A 81 2.48 4.62 -22.58
CA GLY A 81 2.08 3.42 -23.32
C GLY A 81 1.42 2.32 -22.48
N ARG A 82 1.16 2.54 -21.17
CA ARG A 82 0.55 1.58 -20.26
C ARG A 82 -0.65 2.18 -19.52
N PRO A 83 -1.83 2.26 -20.12
CA PRO A 83 -3.01 2.92 -19.53
C PRO A 83 -3.55 2.23 -18.26
N GLN A 84 -3.04 1.05 -17.91
CA GLN A 84 -3.44 0.30 -16.71
C GLN A 84 -2.35 0.31 -15.62
N SER A 85 -1.36 1.18 -15.70
CA SER A 85 -0.25 1.26 -14.73
C SER A 85 -0.66 1.81 -13.36
N SER A 86 -1.72 2.61 -13.29
CA SER A 86 -2.26 3.14 -12.04
C SER A 86 -3.16 2.12 -11.35
N THR A 87 -2.76 1.71 -10.14
CA THR A 87 -3.59 0.88 -9.26
C THR A 87 -4.91 1.58 -8.94
N MET A 88 -4.86 2.88 -8.63
CA MET A 88 -6.07 3.65 -8.31
C MET A 88 -7.02 3.76 -9.49
N ASP A 89 -6.53 3.99 -10.71
CA ASP A 89 -7.38 4.01 -11.91
C ASP A 89 -8.06 2.66 -12.14
N TRP A 90 -7.31 1.58 -11.97
CA TRP A 90 -7.83 0.23 -12.18
C TRP A 90 -8.99 -0.08 -11.22
N PHE A 91 -8.79 0.16 -9.91
CA PHE A 91 -9.85 -0.04 -8.92
C PHE A 91 -11.01 0.94 -9.06
N SER A 92 -10.75 2.19 -9.43
CA SER A 92 -11.82 3.18 -9.70
C SER A 92 -12.70 2.74 -10.86
N ARG A 93 -12.12 2.20 -11.95
CA ARG A 93 -12.89 1.66 -13.09
C ARG A 93 -13.76 0.45 -12.71
N LEU A 94 -13.40 -0.29 -11.68
CA LEU A 94 -14.24 -1.35 -11.12
C LEU A 94 -15.37 -0.83 -10.22
N GLY A 95 -15.42 0.48 -9.90
CA GLY A 95 -16.46 1.11 -9.09
C GLY A 95 -16.08 1.28 -7.62
N TYR A 96 -14.81 1.17 -7.25
CA TYR A 96 -14.33 1.58 -5.93
C TYR A 96 -14.09 3.10 -5.87
N ASP A 97 -14.27 3.67 -4.69
CA ASP A 97 -13.72 4.99 -4.34
C ASP A 97 -12.32 4.79 -3.78
N THR A 98 -11.30 5.25 -4.50
CA THR A 98 -9.90 4.97 -4.15
C THR A 98 -9.22 6.19 -3.56
N TRP A 99 -8.54 5.99 -2.45
CA TRP A 99 -7.78 6.99 -1.73
C TRP A 99 -6.37 6.50 -1.44
N CYS A 100 -5.41 7.41 -1.42
CA CYS A 100 -4.12 7.17 -0.81
C CYS A 100 -3.69 8.37 0.03
N VAL A 101 -2.81 8.15 1.01
CA VAL A 101 -2.31 9.17 1.91
C VAL A 101 -0.78 9.21 1.85
N ASP A 102 -0.21 10.40 1.77
CA ASP A 102 1.20 10.61 2.07
C ASP A 102 1.35 10.68 3.59
N CYS A 103 2.08 9.74 4.20
CA CYS A 103 2.39 9.80 5.61
C CYS A 103 3.30 11.00 5.93
N GLU A 104 3.32 11.45 7.19
CA GLU A 104 4.23 12.52 7.64
C GLU A 104 5.66 12.25 7.19
N GLY A 105 6.31 13.29 6.66
CA GLY A 105 7.68 13.22 6.17
C GLY A 105 7.83 12.78 4.71
N TYR A 106 6.73 12.43 4.01
CA TYR A 106 6.72 11.99 2.61
C TYR A 106 5.88 12.88 1.71
N GLY A 107 6.25 12.93 0.44
CA GLY A 107 5.46 13.53 -0.63
C GLY A 107 5.05 14.96 -0.38
N ARG A 108 3.76 15.21 -0.37
CA ARG A 108 3.15 16.52 -0.16
C ARG A 108 2.73 16.79 1.29
N SER A 109 2.78 15.78 2.15
CA SER A 109 2.53 15.94 3.60
C SER A 109 3.65 16.73 4.27
N ASP A 110 3.37 17.28 5.46
CA ASP A 110 4.35 18.04 6.22
C ASP A 110 5.62 17.23 6.51
N LYS A 111 6.78 17.92 6.41
CA LYS A 111 8.13 17.35 6.57
C LYS A 111 8.97 18.14 7.58
N SER A 112 8.35 19.12 8.26
CA SER A 112 9.08 20.12 9.05
C SER A 112 9.52 19.62 10.43
N ARG A 113 8.81 18.63 10.99
CA ARG A 113 9.12 18.14 12.33
C ARG A 113 10.41 17.29 12.32
N PRO A 114 11.28 17.44 13.34
CA PRO A 114 12.51 16.64 13.45
C PRO A 114 12.24 15.24 14.01
N VAL A 115 11.29 14.52 13.41
CA VAL A 115 10.88 13.17 13.84
C VAL A 115 11.29 12.11 12.81
N ASN A 116 11.50 10.90 13.28
CA ASN A 116 11.85 9.78 12.42
C ASN A 116 10.69 9.23 11.59
N ALA A 117 9.43 9.58 11.90
CA ALA A 117 8.20 9.08 11.29
C ALA A 117 8.20 7.54 11.17
N ASP A 118 8.21 6.88 12.32
CA ASP A 118 8.22 5.42 12.47
C ASP A 118 6.87 4.75 12.10
N ILE A 119 6.72 3.47 12.36
CA ILE A 119 5.49 2.72 12.05
C ILE A 119 4.32 3.25 12.88
N SER A 120 4.54 3.59 14.16
CA SER A 120 3.49 4.14 15.03
C SER A 120 3.00 5.50 14.54
N CYS A 121 3.95 6.39 14.17
CA CYS A 121 3.64 7.68 13.56
C CYS A 121 2.77 7.53 12.31
N GLY A 122 3.08 6.54 11.45
CA GLY A 122 2.27 6.23 10.27
C GLY A 122 0.89 5.67 10.61
N ALA A 123 0.73 4.91 11.70
CA ALA A 123 -0.60 4.48 12.16
C ALA A 123 -1.44 5.66 12.65
N ASP A 124 -0.82 6.66 13.31
CA ASP A 124 -1.49 7.90 13.69
C ASP A 124 -1.88 8.75 12.46
N ASP A 125 -1.08 8.73 11.38
CA ASP A 125 -1.46 9.33 10.10
C ASP A 125 -2.72 8.68 9.53
N LEU A 126 -2.80 7.33 9.60
CA LEU A 126 -3.97 6.59 9.14
C LEU A 126 -5.21 6.84 9.99
N GLU A 127 -5.05 7.13 11.29
CA GLU A 127 -6.17 7.51 12.14
C GLU A 127 -6.83 8.81 11.63
N ALA A 128 -6.03 9.85 11.33
CA ALA A 128 -6.52 11.10 10.79
C ALA A 128 -7.06 10.93 9.36
N ALA A 129 -6.33 10.21 8.51
CA ALA A 129 -6.72 9.98 7.11
C ALA A 129 -8.04 9.18 7.03
N SER A 130 -8.18 8.10 7.81
CA SER A 130 -9.39 7.27 7.81
C SER A 130 -10.61 8.05 8.30
N ALA A 131 -10.48 8.86 9.34
CA ALA A 131 -11.56 9.71 9.82
C ALA A 131 -12.05 10.67 8.73
N TYR A 132 -11.11 11.32 8.02
CA TYR A 132 -11.42 12.20 6.91
C TYR A 132 -12.10 11.46 5.75
N VAL A 133 -11.56 10.31 5.33
CA VAL A 133 -12.14 9.50 4.24
C VAL A 133 -13.55 9.03 4.60
N MET A 134 -13.77 8.59 5.85
CA MET A 134 -15.09 8.14 6.30
C MET A 134 -16.13 9.26 6.32
N GLN A 135 -15.74 10.51 6.55
CA GLN A 135 -16.65 11.66 6.37
C GLN A 135 -17.10 11.83 4.92
N HIS A 136 -16.28 11.40 3.95
CA HIS A 136 -16.55 11.53 2.51
C HIS A 136 -17.21 10.29 1.89
N ASN A 137 -17.31 9.18 2.61
CA ASN A 137 -17.94 7.94 2.13
C ASN A 137 -19.22 7.56 2.89
N GLY A 138 -19.77 8.48 3.68
CA GLY A 138 -20.99 8.22 4.47
C GLY A 138 -20.76 7.37 5.72
N GLY A 139 -19.55 7.36 6.29
CA GLY A 139 -19.21 6.65 7.52
C GLY A 139 -18.96 5.16 7.33
N GLN A 140 -18.82 4.68 6.08
CA GLN A 140 -18.57 3.27 5.80
C GLN A 140 -17.14 2.86 6.17
N LYS A 141 -16.98 1.62 6.67
CA LYS A 141 -15.67 1.02 6.93
C LYS A 141 -14.83 0.92 5.65
N LEU A 142 -13.52 0.99 5.81
CA LEU A 142 -12.58 1.03 4.71
C LEU A 142 -12.02 -0.35 4.35
N LEU A 143 -11.82 -0.58 3.07
CA LEU A 143 -10.94 -1.61 2.54
C LEU A 143 -9.52 -1.05 2.62
N LEU A 144 -8.64 -1.69 3.37
CA LEU A 144 -7.31 -1.16 3.64
C LEU A 144 -6.24 -2.02 2.97
N TYR A 145 -5.37 -1.39 2.19
CA TYR A 145 -4.21 -2.04 1.58
C TYR A 145 -2.93 -1.34 2.01
N GLY A 146 -1.99 -2.10 2.53
CA GLY A 146 -0.64 -1.62 2.85
C GLY A 146 0.43 -2.44 2.16
N SER A 147 1.46 -1.76 1.62
CA SER A 147 2.62 -2.42 1.01
C SER A 147 3.90 -2.15 1.78
N SER A 148 4.71 -3.19 2.03
CA SER A 148 5.99 -3.11 2.74
C SER A 148 5.81 -2.53 4.16
N SER A 149 6.52 -1.47 4.55
CA SER A 149 6.24 -0.78 5.82
C SER A 149 4.85 -0.15 5.88
N GLY A 150 4.19 0.07 4.75
CA GLY A 150 2.77 0.41 4.69
C GLY A 150 1.87 -0.73 5.20
N ALA A 151 2.27 -1.99 5.00
CA ALA A 151 1.59 -3.13 5.60
C ALA A 151 1.72 -3.14 7.14
N LEU A 152 2.87 -2.75 7.67
CA LEU A 152 3.06 -2.58 9.12
C LEU A 152 2.19 -1.44 9.68
N ARG A 153 2.16 -0.28 9.00
CA ARG A 153 1.31 0.86 9.37
C ARG A 153 -0.17 0.49 9.34
N ALA A 154 -0.62 -0.14 8.26
CA ALA A 154 -2.00 -0.59 8.09
C ALA A 154 -2.40 -1.67 9.11
N GLY A 155 -1.51 -2.62 9.38
CA GLY A 155 -1.73 -3.65 10.41
C GLY A 155 -1.82 -3.05 11.81
N LEU A 156 -0.93 -2.13 12.17
CA LEU A 156 -0.96 -1.46 13.47
C LEU A 156 -2.20 -0.56 13.63
N PHE A 157 -2.59 0.14 12.56
CA PHE A 157 -3.83 0.89 12.54
C PHE A 157 -5.06 -0.03 12.73
N ALA A 158 -5.12 -1.15 12.03
CA ALA A 158 -6.23 -2.11 12.16
C ALA A 158 -6.31 -2.75 13.56
N GLN A 159 -5.17 -2.92 14.26
CA GLN A 159 -5.17 -3.34 15.66
C GLN A 159 -5.78 -2.29 16.60
N ARG A 160 -5.53 -1.00 16.32
CA ARG A 160 -5.99 0.11 17.15
C ARG A 160 -7.44 0.51 16.84
N HIS A 161 -7.86 0.40 15.58
CA HIS A 161 -9.13 0.88 15.05
C HIS A 161 -9.84 -0.18 14.17
N PRO A 162 -10.12 -1.40 14.69
CA PRO A 162 -10.79 -2.44 13.91
C PRO A 162 -12.20 -2.06 13.48
N GLU A 163 -12.83 -1.14 14.18
CA GLU A 163 -14.16 -0.59 13.84
C GLU A 163 -14.19 0.22 12.53
N ARG A 164 -13.02 0.69 12.06
CA ARG A 164 -12.89 1.47 10.82
C ARG A 164 -12.49 0.63 9.61
N VAL A 165 -12.10 -0.62 9.81
CA VAL A 165 -11.58 -1.51 8.76
C VAL A 165 -12.60 -2.60 8.44
N GLN A 166 -12.97 -2.71 7.16
CA GLN A 166 -13.83 -3.77 6.64
C GLN A 166 -13.01 -5.02 6.29
N ARG A 167 -11.92 -4.84 5.56
CA ARG A 167 -10.96 -5.87 5.15
C ARG A 167 -9.55 -5.28 5.09
N LEU A 168 -8.54 -6.06 5.45
CA LEU A 168 -7.13 -5.66 5.49
C LEU A 168 -6.31 -6.52 4.55
N ALA A 169 -5.62 -5.92 3.59
CA ALA A 169 -4.64 -6.60 2.74
C ALA A 169 -3.22 -6.11 3.06
N LEU A 170 -2.35 -7.03 3.43
CA LEU A 170 -0.96 -6.80 3.84
C LEU A 170 -0.03 -7.40 2.78
N ASP A 171 0.54 -6.55 1.93
CA ASP A 171 1.43 -6.96 0.85
C ASP A 171 2.89 -6.67 1.21
N ALA A 172 3.77 -7.60 0.87
CA ALA A 172 5.20 -7.50 1.16
C ALA A 172 5.48 -7.19 2.65
N LEU A 173 4.69 -7.78 3.54
CA LEU A 173 4.78 -7.65 4.99
C LEU A 173 6.07 -8.31 5.50
N VAL A 174 6.59 -7.82 6.62
CA VAL A 174 7.54 -8.52 7.49
C VAL A 174 6.98 -8.51 8.91
N TRP A 175 7.12 -9.61 9.64
CA TRP A 175 6.65 -9.68 11.02
C TRP A 175 7.78 -9.58 12.03
N THR A 176 8.59 -10.65 12.19
CA THR A 176 9.76 -10.64 13.11
C THR A 176 11.06 -10.30 12.40
N GLY A 177 11.09 -10.44 11.07
CA GLY A 177 12.27 -10.30 10.24
C GLY A 177 13.24 -11.46 10.32
N LYS A 178 12.81 -12.60 10.89
CA LYS A 178 13.60 -13.85 10.90
C LYS A 178 13.76 -14.35 9.46
N GLY A 179 15.01 -14.66 9.08
CA GLY A 179 15.31 -15.15 7.73
C GLY A 179 15.17 -14.11 6.62
N SER A 180 15.19 -12.82 6.92
CA SER A 180 15.13 -11.74 5.93
C SER A 180 16.51 -11.26 5.48
N PRO A 181 16.97 -11.58 4.26
CA PRO A 181 18.27 -11.09 3.77
C PRO A 181 18.28 -9.56 3.61
N THR A 182 17.14 -8.98 3.26
CA THR A 182 17.00 -7.52 3.15
C THR A 182 17.21 -6.84 4.49
N LEU A 183 16.63 -7.35 5.58
CA LEU A 183 16.80 -6.74 6.91
C LEU A 183 18.17 -7.00 7.50
N GLU A 184 18.81 -8.14 7.24
CA GLU A 184 20.18 -8.39 7.63
C GLU A 184 21.13 -7.34 7.06
N ASN A 185 20.95 -6.98 5.78
CA ASN A 185 21.74 -5.92 5.15
C ASN A 185 21.40 -4.53 5.72
N ARG A 186 20.14 -4.24 6.06
CA ARG A 186 19.75 -2.96 6.67
C ARG A 186 20.30 -2.81 8.08
N ARG A 187 20.35 -3.87 8.89
CA ARG A 187 20.91 -3.85 10.25
C ARG A 187 22.35 -3.37 10.29
N LYS A 188 23.15 -3.64 9.25
CA LYS A 188 24.54 -3.16 9.12
C LYS A 188 24.64 -1.63 9.10
N LYS A 189 23.55 -0.93 8.74
CA LYS A 189 23.45 0.53 8.65
C LYS A 189 22.58 1.15 9.74
N LEU A 190 22.26 0.42 10.81
CA LEU A 190 21.35 0.90 11.85
C LEU A 190 21.88 2.17 12.55
N ALA A 191 23.20 2.26 12.77
CA ALA A 191 23.82 3.44 13.36
C ALA A 191 23.62 4.69 12.49
N GLU A 192 23.73 4.55 11.16
CA GLU A 192 23.48 5.64 10.20
C GLU A 192 22.01 6.10 10.26
N TYR A 193 21.05 5.16 10.34
CA TYR A 193 19.64 5.49 10.44
C TYR A 193 19.27 6.20 11.75
N ARG A 194 19.97 5.87 12.85
CA ARG A 194 19.77 6.53 14.15
C ARG A 194 20.42 7.90 14.24
N ALA A 195 21.47 8.15 13.45
CA ALA A 195 22.19 9.41 13.44
C ALA A 195 21.41 10.57 12.77
N SER A 196 20.38 10.26 11.98
CA SER A 196 19.56 11.27 11.30
C SER A 196 18.12 10.83 11.22
N ASN A 197 17.19 11.78 11.34
CA ASN A 197 15.76 11.52 11.14
C ASN A 197 15.38 11.34 9.66
N ARG A 198 16.29 11.65 8.72
CA ARG A 198 16.06 11.49 7.27
C ARG A 198 17.28 10.85 6.61
N ARG A 199 17.06 10.11 5.54
CA ARG A 199 18.10 9.53 4.68
C ARG A 199 17.88 9.95 3.22
N PRO A 200 18.93 10.15 2.43
CA PRO A 200 18.80 10.46 1.01
C PRO A 200 18.24 9.27 0.24
N ILE A 201 17.58 9.57 -0.87
CA ILE A 201 17.21 8.63 -1.92
C ILE A 201 17.61 9.20 -3.28
N ASP A 202 18.03 8.32 -4.16
CA ASP A 202 18.44 8.63 -5.53
C ASP A 202 17.89 7.60 -6.51
N ARG A 203 18.11 7.82 -7.80
CA ARG A 203 17.66 6.91 -8.86
C ARG A 203 18.22 5.50 -8.69
N LYS A 204 19.50 5.38 -8.34
CA LYS A 204 20.16 4.08 -8.10
C LYS A 204 19.47 3.31 -6.97
N PHE A 205 19.14 4.02 -5.90
CA PHE A 205 18.38 3.43 -4.79
C PHE A 205 16.99 2.95 -5.24
N VAL A 206 16.25 3.78 -6.02
CA VAL A 206 14.92 3.40 -6.53
C VAL A 206 15.00 2.16 -7.42
N HIS A 207 15.95 2.11 -8.35
CA HIS A 207 16.19 0.92 -9.19
C HIS A 207 16.48 -0.33 -8.36
N SER A 208 17.26 -0.19 -7.28
CA SER A 208 17.61 -1.31 -6.40
C SER A 208 16.40 -1.99 -5.75
N ILE A 209 15.26 -1.30 -5.62
CA ILE A 209 14.02 -1.87 -5.08
C ILE A 209 13.48 -2.99 -5.99
N PHE A 210 13.71 -2.86 -7.31
CA PHE A 210 13.23 -3.80 -8.31
C PHE A 210 14.21 -4.93 -8.64
N THR A 211 15.49 -4.78 -8.25
CA THR A 211 16.54 -5.70 -8.68
C THR A 211 17.21 -6.47 -7.53
N ARG A 212 17.11 -5.97 -6.28
CA ARG A 212 17.85 -6.51 -5.14
C ARG A 212 17.45 -7.92 -4.74
N ASP A 213 16.16 -8.27 -4.90
CA ASP A 213 15.61 -9.56 -4.48
C ASP A 213 15.61 -10.56 -5.65
N HIS A 214 15.24 -10.10 -6.84
CA HIS A 214 15.29 -10.87 -8.09
C HIS A 214 15.25 -9.91 -9.29
N PRO A 215 16.14 -10.05 -10.28
CA PRO A 215 16.13 -9.23 -11.49
C PRO A 215 14.92 -9.56 -12.38
N ASP A 216 14.61 -8.64 -13.31
CA ASP A 216 13.67 -8.81 -14.42
C ASP A 216 12.20 -9.04 -14.04
N THR A 217 11.82 -8.85 -12.77
CA THR A 217 10.42 -8.94 -12.32
C THR A 217 9.59 -7.71 -12.68
N ALA A 218 10.22 -6.60 -13.07
CA ALA A 218 9.58 -5.37 -13.54
C ALA A 218 10.19 -4.90 -14.87
N ASP A 219 9.40 -4.19 -15.68
CA ASP A 219 9.89 -3.61 -16.93
C ASP A 219 10.64 -2.31 -16.68
N LEU A 220 11.72 -2.09 -17.42
CA LEU A 220 12.56 -0.90 -17.28
C LEU A 220 11.76 0.39 -17.45
N THR A 221 10.84 0.47 -18.43
CA THR A 221 9.97 1.64 -18.61
C THR A 221 9.15 1.96 -17.36
N THR A 222 8.65 0.94 -16.66
CA THR A 222 7.93 1.11 -15.39
C THR A 222 8.87 1.59 -14.29
N VAL A 223 10.09 1.01 -14.20
CA VAL A 223 11.09 1.38 -13.20
C VAL A 223 11.54 2.83 -13.37
N GLU A 224 11.79 3.28 -14.62
CA GLU A 224 12.19 4.67 -14.90
C GLU A 224 11.05 5.66 -14.58
N ALA A 225 9.82 5.40 -15.04
CA ALA A 225 8.69 6.24 -14.74
C ALA A 225 8.43 6.33 -13.22
N PHE A 226 8.64 5.23 -12.50
CA PHE A 226 8.53 5.20 -11.04
C PHE A 226 9.63 6.04 -10.38
N ALA A 227 10.88 5.93 -10.85
CA ALA A 227 11.99 6.71 -10.33
C ALA A 227 11.77 8.22 -10.55
N ASP A 228 11.31 8.61 -11.74
CA ASP A 228 10.96 10.01 -12.04
C ASP A 228 9.86 10.53 -11.10
N ALA A 229 8.79 9.77 -10.93
CA ALA A 229 7.67 10.16 -10.07
C ALA A 229 8.05 10.26 -8.58
N VAL A 230 8.90 9.35 -8.08
CA VAL A 230 9.40 9.39 -6.70
C VAL A 230 10.29 10.60 -6.47
N LEU A 231 11.29 10.81 -7.35
CA LEU A 231 12.29 11.87 -7.17
C LEU A 231 11.75 13.27 -7.43
N ALA A 232 10.63 13.39 -8.14
CA ALA A 232 9.89 14.65 -8.26
C ALA A 232 9.26 15.12 -6.93
N LEU A 233 9.02 14.22 -5.98
CA LEU A 233 8.41 14.53 -4.68
C LEU A 233 9.41 14.53 -3.53
N ASP A 234 10.37 13.62 -3.55
CA ASP A 234 11.28 13.38 -2.43
C ASP A 234 12.70 13.05 -2.91
N THR A 235 13.69 13.76 -2.36
CA THR A 235 15.13 13.42 -2.47
C THR A 235 15.68 12.87 -1.16
N SER A 236 14.89 12.94 -0.10
CA SER A 236 15.17 12.30 1.21
C SER A 236 13.85 11.87 1.86
N VAL A 237 13.91 10.84 2.69
CA VAL A 237 12.76 10.25 3.38
C VAL A 237 13.08 9.93 4.83
N PRO A 238 12.08 9.83 5.73
CA PRO A 238 12.28 9.48 7.12
C PRO A 238 13.00 8.14 7.34
N THR A 239 13.73 8.02 8.44
CA THR A 239 14.48 6.81 8.81
C THR A 239 13.71 5.86 9.74
N GLY A 240 12.63 6.31 10.38
CA GLY A 240 11.96 5.59 11.46
C GLY A 240 11.48 4.19 11.08
N THR A 241 10.89 4.02 9.91
CA THR A 241 10.47 2.70 9.44
C THR A 241 11.64 1.73 9.22
N TYR A 242 12.83 2.25 8.86
CA TYR A 242 14.04 1.43 8.72
C TYR A 242 14.60 1.06 10.09
N ILE A 243 14.54 1.97 11.07
CA ILE A 243 14.92 1.70 12.47
C ILE A 243 14.00 0.61 13.02
N ASP A 244 12.67 0.75 12.87
CA ASP A 244 11.72 -0.24 13.36
C ASP A 244 11.97 -1.62 12.75
N MET A 245 12.04 -1.71 11.42
CA MET A 245 12.28 -3.00 10.75
C MET A 245 13.66 -3.61 11.04
N SER A 246 14.65 -2.81 11.42
CA SER A 246 16.00 -3.30 11.72
C SER A 246 16.21 -3.66 13.19
N ALA A 247 15.46 -3.04 14.13
CA ALA A 247 15.76 -3.13 15.56
C ALA A 247 14.55 -3.38 16.47
N ASN A 248 13.32 -3.08 16.02
CA ASN A 248 12.14 -3.02 16.89
C ASN A 248 11.05 -4.05 16.52
N LEU A 249 11.31 -4.95 15.55
CA LEU A 249 10.33 -6.00 15.21
C LEU A 249 10.21 -7.04 16.34
N PRO A 250 9.00 -7.59 16.57
CA PRO A 250 7.76 -7.30 15.84
C PRO A 250 7.05 -6.04 16.37
N VAL A 251 6.56 -5.20 15.46
CA VAL A 251 5.72 -4.03 15.80
C VAL A 251 4.21 -4.34 15.72
N LEU A 252 3.86 -5.53 15.23
CA LEU A 252 2.50 -6.04 15.16
C LEU A 252 2.32 -7.25 16.06
N ASP A 253 1.18 -7.31 16.72
CA ASP A 253 0.69 -8.51 17.38
C ASP A 253 -0.45 -9.10 16.51
N PRO A 254 -0.21 -10.18 15.74
CA PRO A 254 -1.25 -10.76 14.88
C PRO A 254 -2.50 -11.17 15.65
N GLY A 255 -2.37 -11.56 16.92
CA GLY A 255 -3.51 -11.92 17.78
C GLY A 255 -4.49 -10.78 18.06
N LYS A 256 -4.09 -9.53 17.78
CA LYS A 256 -4.93 -8.33 17.91
C LYS A 256 -5.55 -7.85 16.60
N ILE A 257 -5.22 -8.46 15.46
CA ILE A 257 -5.81 -8.11 14.16
C ILE A 257 -7.11 -8.89 14.00
N ALA A 258 -8.22 -8.32 14.46
CA ALA A 258 -9.52 -8.98 14.51
C ALA A 258 -10.32 -8.93 13.19
N VAL A 259 -9.86 -8.19 12.21
CA VAL A 259 -10.55 -7.98 10.93
C VAL A 259 -10.18 -9.04 9.89
N PRO A 260 -11.04 -9.31 8.88
CA PRO A 260 -10.69 -10.16 7.75
C PRO A 260 -9.38 -9.73 7.11
N THR A 261 -8.42 -10.65 6.94
CA THR A 261 -7.06 -10.31 6.56
C THR A 261 -6.51 -11.19 5.44
N LEU A 262 -5.97 -10.53 4.40
CA LEU A 262 -5.18 -11.15 3.33
C LEU A 262 -3.70 -10.82 3.52
N VAL A 263 -2.85 -11.84 3.61
CA VAL A 263 -1.38 -11.71 3.58
C VAL A 263 -0.90 -12.09 2.18
N MET A 264 -0.18 -11.19 1.52
CA MET A 264 0.34 -11.36 0.17
C MET A 264 1.86 -11.31 0.18
N ARG A 265 2.50 -12.27 -0.48
CA ARG A 265 3.95 -12.36 -0.59
C ARG A 265 4.37 -12.62 -2.03
N GLY A 266 5.28 -11.83 -2.57
CA GLY A 266 5.96 -12.16 -3.82
C GLY A 266 6.86 -13.38 -3.64
N GLN A 267 6.91 -14.27 -4.64
CA GLN A 267 7.76 -15.48 -4.62
C GLN A 267 9.21 -15.15 -4.27
N TYR A 268 9.74 -14.06 -4.81
CA TYR A 268 11.12 -13.64 -4.67
C TYR A 268 11.33 -12.50 -3.65
N ASP A 269 10.29 -12.12 -2.89
CA ASP A 269 10.40 -11.02 -1.93
C ASP A 269 11.34 -11.39 -0.77
N GLY A 270 12.46 -10.69 -0.66
CA GLY A 270 13.48 -10.89 0.36
C GLY A 270 13.24 -10.15 1.67
N ILE A 271 12.09 -9.44 1.83
CA ILE A 271 11.80 -8.70 3.07
C ILE A 271 11.42 -9.61 4.23
N ALA A 272 10.80 -10.75 3.94
CA ALA A 272 10.43 -11.76 4.94
C ALA A 272 10.60 -13.17 4.38
N SER A 273 10.90 -14.14 5.25
CA SER A 273 10.83 -15.56 4.91
C SER A 273 9.37 -16.01 4.81
N PHE A 274 9.15 -17.14 4.14
CA PHE A 274 7.83 -17.76 4.09
C PHE A 274 7.37 -18.16 5.50
N GLU A 275 8.28 -18.71 6.29
CA GLU A 275 8.05 -19.21 7.65
C GLU A 275 7.64 -18.07 8.59
N ASP A 276 8.28 -16.89 8.51
CA ASP A 276 7.93 -15.71 9.30
C ASP A 276 6.48 -15.28 9.04
N LEU A 277 6.06 -15.32 7.78
CA LEU A 277 4.69 -14.94 7.41
C LEU A 277 3.66 -16.05 7.66
N ALA A 278 4.04 -17.31 7.53
CA ALA A 278 3.17 -18.44 7.89
C ALA A 278 2.87 -18.45 9.40
N ASP A 279 3.87 -18.17 10.24
CA ASP A 279 3.70 -18.03 11.69
C ASP A 279 2.82 -16.81 12.03
N PHE A 280 2.99 -15.69 11.34
CA PHE A 280 2.09 -14.52 11.47
C PHE A 280 0.66 -14.90 11.13
N PHE A 281 0.45 -15.51 9.96
CA PHE A 281 -0.87 -15.90 9.46
C PHE A 281 -1.57 -16.89 10.40
N ALA A 282 -0.86 -17.86 10.94
CA ALA A 282 -1.41 -18.84 11.86
C ALA A 282 -2.02 -18.18 13.09
N LYS A 283 -1.44 -17.08 13.57
CA LYS A 283 -1.85 -16.36 14.80
C LYS A 283 -3.00 -15.36 14.60
N LEU A 284 -3.39 -15.06 13.34
CA LEU A 284 -4.54 -14.20 13.06
C LEU A 284 -5.83 -14.86 13.60
N PRO A 285 -6.63 -14.17 14.45
CA PRO A 285 -7.80 -14.79 15.11
C PRO A 285 -9.01 -14.91 14.20
N ASN A 286 -9.15 -14.01 13.19
CA ASN A 286 -10.32 -14.03 12.32
C ASN A 286 -10.23 -15.21 11.34
N PRO A 287 -11.27 -16.08 11.26
CA PRO A 287 -11.29 -17.21 10.33
C PRO A 287 -11.38 -16.80 8.85
N ASP A 288 -11.91 -15.60 8.54
CA ASP A 288 -11.86 -15.02 7.18
C ASP A 288 -10.47 -14.44 6.93
N LYS A 289 -9.50 -15.33 6.70
CA LYS A 289 -8.10 -14.99 6.45
C LYS A 289 -7.52 -15.80 5.29
N GLN A 290 -6.62 -15.17 4.52
CA GLN A 290 -5.98 -15.79 3.37
C GLN A 290 -4.48 -15.51 3.39
N PHE A 291 -3.66 -16.46 2.91
CA PHE A 291 -2.23 -16.28 2.66
C PHE A 291 -1.91 -16.72 1.24
N ILE A 292 -1.33 -15.82 0.46
CA ILE A 292 -1.05 -16.05 -0.97
C ILE A 292 0.42 -15.76 -1.27
N VAL A 293 1.08 -16.72 -1.94
CA VAL A 293 2.39 -16.51 -2.58
C VAL A 293 2.16 -16.25 -4.06
N MET A 294 2.64 -15.10 -4.54
CA MET A 294 2.44 -14.64 -5.91
C MET A 294 3.63 -15.01 -6.79
N PRO A 295 3.46 -15.87 -7.81
CA PRO A 295 4.56 -16.36 -8.65
C PRO A 295 5.17 -15.24 -9.51
N GLY A 296 6.49 -15.27 -9.69
CA GLY A 296 7.23 -14.35 -10.54
C GLY A 296 7.26 -12.91 -10.05
N ILE A 297 6.95 -12.66 -8.78
CA ILE A 297 6.88 -11.33 -8.16
C ILE A 297 7.96 -11.21 -7.09
N ALA A 298 8.67 -10.07 -7.09
CA ALA A 298 9.56 -9.64 -6.03
C ALA A 298 8.87 -8.61 -5.11
N HIS A 299 9.63 -7.73 -4.44
CA HIS A 299 9.10 -6.80 -3.43
C HIS A 299 8.06 -5.80 -3.96
N SER A 300 8.21 -5.30 -5.18
CA SER A 300 7.32 -4.28 -5.78
C SER A 300 6.18 -4.92 -6.58
N SER A 301 5.25 -5.57 -5.90
CA SER A 301 4.21 -6.42 -6.49
C SER A 301 3.35 -5.70 -7.54
N THR A 302 2.79 -4.53 -7.19
CA THR A 302 1.89 -3.74 -8.06
C THR A 302 2.59 -3.11 -9.27
N LYS A 303 3.94 -3.11 -9.31
CA LYS A 303 4.76 -2.60 -10.42
C LYS A 303 5.49 -3.72 -11.18
N SER A 304 5.24 -4.98 -10.80
CA SER A 304 5.83 -6.14 -11.47
C SER A 304 5.22 -6.38 -12.85
N LYS A 305 5.85 -7.22 -13.66
CA LYS A 305 5.26 -7.71 -14.92
C LYS A 305 3.95 -8.47 -14.67
N ASN A 306 3.81 -9.08 -13.51
CA ASN A 306 2.62 -9.86 -13.09
C ASN A 306 1.62 -9.02 -12.26
N TRP A 307 1.62 -7.68 -12.41
CA TRP A 307 0.73 -6.76 -11.68
C TRP A 307 -0.76 -7.14 -11.78
N ALA A 308 -1.21 -7.69 -12.92
CA ALA A 308 -2.61 -8.07 -13.12
C ALA A 308 -3.05 -9.18 -12.15
N LEU A 309 -2.15 -10.11 -11.80
CA LEU A 309 -2.41 -11.10 -10.76
C LEU A 309 -2.65 -10.44 -9.40
N VAL A 310 -1.82 -9.46 -9.04
CA VAL A 310 -1.95 -8.71 -7.76
C VAL A 310 -3.30 -8.02 -7.68
N PHE A 311 -3.70 -7.32 -8.74
CA PHE A 311 -4.96 -6.59 -8.78
C PHE A 311 -6.17 -7.53 -8.73
N HIS A 312 -6.10 -8.67 -9.43
CA HIS A 312 -7.14 -9.69 -9.37
C HIS A 312 -7.32 -10.26 -7.95
N LEU A 313 -6.22 -10.60 -7.27
CA LEU A 313 -6.27 -11.13 -5.91
C LEU A 313 -6.84 -10.13 -4.92
N LEU A 314 -6.45 -8.86 -5.03
CA LEU A 314 -6.98 -7.78 -4.19
C LEU A 314 -8.47 -7.54 -4.45
N ASP A 315 -8.90 -7.49 -5.71
CA ASP A 315 -10.32 -7.31 -6.06
C ASP A 315 -11.17 -8.48 -5.55
N ALA A 316 -10.70 -9.71 -5.75
CA ALA A 316 -11.37 -10.91 -5.26
C ALA A 316 -11.55 -10.89 -3.73
N PHE A 317 -10.51 -10.51 -2.98
CA PHE A 317 -10.57 -10.39 -1.54
C PHE A 317 -11.49 -9.24 -1.07
N PHE A 318 -11.39 -8.06 -1.69
CA PHE A 318 -12.17 -6.90 -1.30
C PHE A 318 -13.67 -7.04 -1.62
N SER A 319 -14.02 -7.77 -2.67
CA SER A 319 -15.40 -8.02 -3.07
C SER A 319 -15.98 -9.35 -2.56
N GLN A 320 -15.20 -10.09 -1.78
CA GLN A 320 -15.65 -11.37 -1.22
C GLN A 320 -16.92 -11.17 -0.38
N PRO A 321 -17.98 -11.96 -0.61
CA PRO A 321 -19.18 -11.90 0.22
C PRO A 321 -18.88 -12.32 1.65
N ALA A 322 -19.65 -11.79 2.60
CA ALA A 322 -19.57 -12.26 3.98
C ALA A 322 -19.97 -13.74 4.04
N PRO A 323 -19.35 -14.56 4.90
CA PRO A 323 -19.75 -15.95 5.07
C PRO A 323 -21.18 -16.03 5.62
N VAL A 324 -21.99 -16.92 5.03
CA VAL A 324 -23.37 -17.16 5.49
C VAL A 324 -23.39 -17.92 6.81
N TYR A 325 -22.40 -18.79 7.02
CA TYR A 325 -22.19 -19.50 8.27
C TYR A 325 -20.81 -19.15 8.82
N ALA A 326 -20.73 -18.71 10.05
CA ALA A 326 -19.49 -18.24 10.67
C ALA A 326 -19.14 -18.98 11.97
N GLY A 327 -19.80 -20.12 12.26
CA GLY A 327 -19.62 -20.94 13.46
C GLY A 327 -20.73 -20.75 14.46
#